data_7b134768996bd5eea8776d9c475daed5
#
_entry.id   7b134768996bd5eea8776d9c475daed5
#
_cell.length_a   1.000
_cell.length_b   1.000
_cell.length_c   1.000
_cell.angle_alpha   90.00
_cell.angle_beta   90.00
_cell.angle_gamma   90.00
#
_symmetry.space_group_name_H-M   'P 1'
#
loop_
_entity.id
_entity.type
_entity.pdbx_description
1 polymer ?
#
loop_
_entity_poly.entity_id
_entity_poly.type
_entity_poly.pdbx_seq_one_letter_code
_entity_poly.pdbx_strand_id
1 'polypeptide(L)'
;MLEIKELYKSFDGVQAVRDFSLALQPGKITSLIGPNGAGKSTVFNLVTGFLPYTQGTIQYNGQSLSGLTPWKIARHGITRTFQNLRLFRKLTVLENVLLGRQNQSGENVLNALFLFSNRSPEYQLQLEVSESLLEFVGLEDKQAELAENLSYGQQKLLSVACCLAAEPKVLLLDEPVSGVQPEMINKLTSILKELVNKQQKTIWLIEHDIDFVLKISDTVIVMDDGVIITHSDPKVIQSNSAILEAYLS
;
A
#
# COMPACT_ATOMS: atom_id res chain seq x y z
N MET A 1 12.73 6.34 -7.73
CA MET A 1 12.01 7.27 -6.86
C MET A 1 10.64 7.55 -7.49
N LEU A 2 9.57 7.63 -6.70
CA LEU A 2 8.24 8.02 -7.18
C LEU A 2 8.11 9.54 -7.08
N GLU A 3 7.84 10.18 -8.19
CA GLU A 3 7.68 11.64 -8.31
C GLU A 3 6.31 11.97 -8.92
N ILE A 4 5.64 12.93 -8.31
CA ILE A 4 4.34 13.47 -8.72
C ILE A 4 4.54 14.98 -8.88
N LYS A 5 4.11 15.55 -10.01
CA LYS A 5 4.23 16.98 -10.28
C LYS A 5 2.91 17.53 -10.80
N GLU A 6 2.46 18.60 -10.15
CA GLU A 6 1.28 19.39 -10.55
C GLU A 6 0.08 18.51 -10.91
N LEU A 7 -0.24 17.54 -10.02
CA LEU A 7 -1.31 16.58 -10.26
C LEU A 7 -2.67 17.23 -9.99
N TYR A 8 -3.58 17.10 -10.94
CA TYR A 8 -4.96 17.58 -10.85
C TYR A 8 -5.95 16.46 -11.16
N LYS A 9 -7.06 16.46 -10.44
CA LYS A 9 -8.21 15.60 -10.73
C LYS A 9 -9.51 16.29 -10.39
N SER A 10 -10.42 16.33 -11.39
CA SER A 10 -11.79 16.81 -11.19
C SER A 10 -12.80 15.70 -11.46
N PHE A 11 -13.93 15.74 -10.75
CA PHE A 11 -15.12 14.93 -10.95
C PHE A 11 -16.32 15.86 -11.06
N ASP A 12 -17.01 15.85 -12.17
CA ASP A 12 -18.25 16.64 -12.38
C ASP A 12 -18.16 18.10 -11.91
N GLY A 13 -17.00 18.73 -12.15
CA GLY A 13 -16.74 20.12 -11.76
C GLY A 13 -16.14 20.32 -10.37
N VAL A 14 -16.10 19.29 -9.52
CA VAL A 14 -15.44 19.34 -8.21
C VAL A 14 -13.98 18.94 -8.36
N GLN A 15 -13.07 19.81 -7.95
CA GLN A 15 -11.63 19.53 -7.97
C GLN A 15 -11.23 18.73 -6.73
N ALA A 16 -11.12 17.42 -6.86
CA ALA A 16 -10.74 16.52 -5.77
C ALA A 16 -9.24 16.50 -5.47
N VAL A 17 -8.40 16.89 -6.45
CA VAL A 17 -6.94 17.07 -6.28
C VAL A 17 -6.52 18.29 -7.08
N ARG A 18 -5.76 19.19 -6.44
CA ARG A 18 -5.31 20.46 -7.00
C ARG A 18 -3.82 20.65 -6.71
N ASP A 19 -3.02 20.80 -7.76
CA ASP A 19 -1.58 21.10 -7.68
C ASP A 19 -0.82 20.20 -6.68
N PHE A 20 -1.16 18.91 -6.67
CA PHE A 20 -0.51 17.97 -5.77
C PHE A 20 0.86 17.57 -6.31
N SER A 21 1.93 17.99 -5.63
CA SER A 21 3.31 17.67 -6.01
C SER A 21 4.05 17.00 -4.84
N LEU A 22 4.66 15.84 -5.10
CA LEU A 22 5.35 15.04 -4.09
C LEU A 22 6.47 14.21 -4.72
N ALA A 23 7.60 14.15 -4.03
CA ALA A 23 8.66 13.18 -4.29
C ALA A 23 8.86 12.31 -3.06
N LEU A 24 8.59 11.01 -3.16
CA LEU A 24 8.83 10.08 -2.06
C LEU A 24 10.32 9.82 -1.88
N GLN A 25 10.78 9.90 -0.64
CA GLN A 25 12.15 9.56 -0.28
C GLN A 25 12.31 8.03 -0.23
N PRO A 26 13.27 7.45 -0.98
CA PRO A 26 13.52 6.01 -0.92
C PRO A 26 13.89 5.53 0.48
N GLY A 27 13.39 4.36 0.87
CA GLY A 27 13.69 3.76 2.17
C GLY A 27 13.13 4.53 3.36
N LYS A 28 12.02 5.26 3.16
CA LYS A 28 11.36 6.08 4.19
C LYS A 28 9.87 5.79 4.25
N ILE A 29 9.28 6.10 5.41
CA ILE A 29 7.83 6.08 5.62
C ILE A 29 7.29 7.50 5.52
N THR A 30 6.45 7.73 4.52
CA THR A 30 5.71 8.98 4.35
C THR A 30 4.24 8.75 4.66
N SER A 31 3.65 9.53 5.54
CA SER A 31 2.22 9.48 5.83
C SER A 31 1.48 10.65 5.18
N LEU A 32 0.31 10.37 4.63
CA LEU A 32 -0.64 11.35 4.10
C LEU A 32 -1.85 11.38 5.02
N ILE A 33 -2.04 12.47 5.72
CA ILE A 33 -3.15 12.69 6.65
C ILE A 33 -4.05 13.83 6.17
N GLY A 34 -5.25 13.90 6.72
CA GLY A 34 -6.21 14.95 6.37
C GLY A 34 -7.64 14.51 6.64
N PRO A 35 -8.61 15.44 6.66
CA PRO A 35 -10.01 15.14 6.90
C PRO A 35 -10.59 14.20 5.82
N ASN A 36 -11.77 13.66 6.12
CA ASN A 36 -12.52 12.90 5.14
C ASN A 36 -12.91 13.82 3.98
N GLY A 37 -12.74 13.33 2.74
CA GLY A 37 -12.97 14.15 1.55
C GLY A 37 -11.78 15.00 1.09
N ALA A 38 -10.68 15.08 1.83
CA ALA A 38 -9.49 15.85 1.44
C ALA A 38 -8.81 15.40 0.12
N GLY A 39 -9.20 14.26 -0.47
CA GLY A 39 -8.64 13.77 -1.73
C GLY A 39 -7.57 12.69 -1.58
N LYS A 40 -7.22 12.25 -0.38
CA LYS A 40 -6.15 11.28 -0.10
C LYS A 40 -6.29 9.97 -0.91
N SER A 41 -7.43 9.30 -0.82
CA SER A 41 -7.68 8.05 -1.56
C SER A 41 -7.76 8.31 -3.08
N THR A 42 -8.14 9.52 -3.50
CA THR A 42 -8.09 9.92 -4.92
C THR A 42 -6.64 9.94 -5.40
N VAL A 43 -5.72 10.56 -4.65
CA VAL A 43 -4.29 10.57 -4.98
C VAL A 43 -3.75 9.14 -5.12
N PHE A 44 -4.06 8.24 -4.18
CA PHE A 44 -3.66 6.83 -4.28
C PHE A 44 -4.23 6.14 -5.53
N ASN A 45 -5.49 6.41 -5.87
CA ASN A 45 -6.12 5.87 -7.07
C ASN A 45 -5.45 6.37 -8.35
N LEU A 46 -5.03 7.64 -8.39
CA LEU A 46 -4.31 8.24 -9.52
C LEU A 46 -2.93 7.59 -9.69
N VAL A 47 -2.16 7.47 -8.60
CA VAL A 47 -0.81 6.88 -8.61
C VAL A 47 -0.83 5.41 -9.00
N THR A 48 -1.85 4.68 -8.61
CA THR A 48 -1.97 3.25 -8.88
C THR A 48 -2.77 2.91 -10.15
N GLY A 49 -3.14 3.92 -10.95
CA GLY A 49 -3.78 3.74 -12.25
C GLY A 49 -5.24 3.29 -12.21
N PHE A 50 -5.89 3.35 -11.02
CA PHE A 50 -7.33 3.10 -10.90
C PHE A 50 -8.18 4.26 -11.40
N LEU A 51 -7.61 5.46 -11.45
CA LEU A 51 -8.23 6.66 -12.00
C LEU A 51 -7.23 7.39 -12.91
N PRO A 52 -7.68 7.95 -14.05
CA PRO A 52 -6.88 8.86 -14.84
C PRO A 52 -6.86 10.24 -14.16
N TYR A 53 -5.72 10.91 -14.19
CA TYR A 53 -5.60 12.30 -13.77
C TYR A 53 -5.95 13.26 -14.94
N THR A 54 -6.27 14.50 -14.60
CA THR A 54 -6.67 15.54 -15.59
C THR A 54 -5.43 16.25 -16.13
N GLN A 55 -4.48 16.58 -15.24
CA GLN A 55 -3.22 17.28 -15.57
C GLN A 55 -2.12 16.78 -14.62
N GLY A 56 -0.87 17.12 -14.97
CA GLY A 56 0.30 16.77 -14.20
C GLY A 56 1.02 15.53 -14.72
N THR A 57 1.98 15.04 -13.93
CA THR A 57 2.77 13.86 -14.27
C THR A 57 3.00 12.99 -13.05
N ILE A 58 3.02 11.68 -13.26
CA ILE A 58 3.45 10.69 -12.28
C ILE A 58 4.56 9.87 -12.92
N GLN A 59 5.72 9.82 -12.28
CA GLN A 59 6.90 9.10 -12.77
C GLN A 59 7.45 8.20 -11.67
N TYR A 60 7.92 7.03 -12.06
CA TYR A 60 8.65 6.11 -11.20
C TYR A 60 10.00 5.75 -11.85
N ASN A 61 11.10 6.06 -11.16
CA ASN A 61 12.48 5.89 -11.67
C ASN A 61 12.66 6.53 -13.06
N GLY A 62 12.09 7.72 -13.28
CA GLY A 62 12.17 8.45 -14.55
C GLY A 62 11.21 7.95 -15.63
N GLN A 63 10.47 6.86 -15.40
CA GLN A 63 9.48 6.35 -16.35
C GLN A 63 8.09 6.86 -16.02
N SER A 64 7.35 7.33 -17.03
CA SER A 64 5.97 7.77 -16.85
C SER A 64 5.05 6.61 -16.55
N LEU A 65 4.18 6.79 -15.54
CA LEU A 65 3.11 5.84 -15.22
C LEU A 65 1.78 6.18 -15.93
N SER A 66 1.76 7.23 -16.74
CA SER A 66 0.55 7.68 -17.46
C SER A 66 -0.01 6.58 -18.36
N GLY A 67 -1.32 6.33 -18.24
CA GLY A 67 -2.01 5.34 -19.07
C GLY A 67 -1.67 3.88 -18.78
N LEU A 68 -0.82 3.61 -17.77
CA LEU A 68 -0.56 2.24 -17.33
C LEU A 68 -1.75 1.73 -16.53
N THR A 69 -2.08 0.46 -16.76
CA THR A 69 -3.08 -0.25 -15.95
C THR A 69 -2.53 -0.59 -14.56
N PRO A 70 -3.37 -0.78 -13.52
CA PRO A 70 -2.92 -1.10 -12.16
C PRO A 70 -1.95 -2.29 -12.08
N TRP A 71 -2.20 -3.35 -12.87
CA TRP A 71 -1.32 -4.50 -12.87
C TRP A 71 0.07 -4.21 -13.49
N LYS A 72 0.15 -3.32 -14.48
CA LYS A 72 1.45 -2.86 -15.03
C LYS A 72 2.22 -2.03 -14.00
N ILE A 73 1.53 -1.15 -13.26
CA ILE A 73 2.13 -0.37 -12.19
C ILE A 73 2.64 -1.29 -11.07
N ALA A 74 1.90 -2.34 -10.71
CA ALA A 74 2.36 -3.35 -9.77
C ALA A 74 3.64 -4.05 -10.25
N ARG A 75 3.72 -4.39 -11.54
CA ARG A 75 4.95 -4.96 -12.15
C ARG A 75 6.13 -3.99 -12.18
N HIS A 76 5.90 -2.68 -12.16
CA HIS A 76 6.96 -1.70 -11.97
C HIS A 76 7.45 -1.62 -10.51
N GLY A 77 6.83 -2.36 -9.59
CA GLY A 77 7.24 -2.44 -8.19
C GLY A 77 6.51 -1.47 -7.26
N ILE A 78 5.31 -1.03 -7.63
CA ILE A 78 4.42 -0.22 -6.79
C ILE A 78 3.17 -1.03 -6.49
N THR A 79 2.98 -1.46 -5.24
CA THR A 79 1.77 -2.19 -4.82
C THR A 79 0.97 -1.41 -3.80
N ARG A 80 -0.31 -1.78 -3.62
CA ARG A 80 -1.21 -1.08 -2.72
C ARG A 80 -2.11 -2.06 -1.97
N THR A 81 -2.31 -1.82 -0.67
CA THR A 81 -3.47 -2.36 0.06
C THR A 81 -4.70 -1.49 -0.21
N PHE A 82 -5.87 -1.99 0.14
CA PHE A 82 -7.15 -1.27 -0.01
C PHE A 82 -7.84 -1.19 1.34
N GLN A 83 -8.51 -0.08 1.60
CA GLN A 83 -9.33 0.11 2.79
C GLN A 83 -10.34 -1.04 2.95
N ASN A 84 -11.06 -1.37 1.88
CA ASN A 84 -11.85 -2.60 1.79
C ASN A 84 -10.94 -3.75 1.35
N LEU A 85 -10.65 -4.68 2.25
CA LEU A 85 -9.76 -5.79 2.01
C LEU A 85 -10.19 -6.60 0.78
N ARG A 86 -9.31 -6.65 -0.23
CA ARG A 86 -9.54 -7.41 -1.47
C ARG A 86 -8.97 -8.82 -1.37
N LEU A 87 -9.32 -9.53 -0.30
CA LEU A 87 -8.94 -10.92 -0.12
C LEU A 87 -9.94 -11.86 -0.78
N PHE A 88 -9.43 -12.96 -1.29
CA PHE A 88 -10.25 -14.06 -1.76
C PHE A 88 -10.69 -14.91 -0.56
N ARG A 89 -11.84 -14.58 0.00
CA ARG A 89 -12.33 -15.09 1.28
C ARG A 89 -12.43 -16.62 1.35
N LYS A 90 -12.75 -17.26 0.21
CA LYS A 90 -12.91 -18.72 0.08
C LYS A 90 -11.63 -19.47 -0.29
N LEU A 91 -10.53 -18.75 -0.43
CA LEU A 91 -9.20 -19.32 -0.57
C LEU A 91 -8.49 -19.33 0.78
N THR A 92 -7.53 -20.22 0.93
CA THR A 92 -6.68 -20.27 2.12
C THR A 92 -5.79 -19.03 2.20
N VAL A 93 -5.24 -18.81 3.38
CA VAL A 93 -4.27 -17.74 3.64
C VAL A 93 -3.08 -17.85 2.70
N LEU A 94 -2.53 -19.05 2.53
CA LEU A 94 -1.41 -19.33 1.63
C LEU A 94 -1.77 -19.07 0.16
N GLU A 95 -2.93 -19.54 -0.30
CA GLU A 95 -3.40 -19.30 -1.67
C GLU A 95 -3.58 -17.81 -1.98
N ASN A 96 -4.05 -17.02 -1.02
CA ASN A 96 -4.13 -15.56 -1.18
C ASN A 96 -2.74 -14.94 -1.44
N VAL A 97 -1.70 -15.35 -0.71
CA VAL A 97 -0.34 -14.84 -0.92
C VAL A 97 0.22 -15.32 -2.26
N LEU A 98 0.02 -16.59 -2.62
CA LEU A 98 0.44 -17.15 -3.90
C LEU A 98 -0.15 -16.37 -5.09
N LEU A 99 -1.41 -15.95 -5.03
CA LEU A 99 -2.03 -15.12 -6.07
C LEU A 99 -1.38 -13.74 -6.22
N GLY A 100 -0.73 -13.22 -5.17
CA GLY A 100 0.03 -11.97 -5.22
C GLY A 100 1.38 -12.07 -5.93
N ARG A 101 1.89 -13.29 -6.18
CA ARG A 101 3.18 -13.52 -6.84
C ARG A 101 3.11 -13.13 -8.32
N GLN A 102 4.21 -12.54 -8.82
CA GLN A 102 4.35 -12.16 -10.23
C GLN A 102 5.07 -13.25 -11.03
N ASN A 103 4.96 -13.16 -12.35
CA ASN A 103 5.66 -14.03 -13.31
C ASN A 103 5.37 -15.53 -13.12
N GLN A 104 4.13 -15.88 -12.77
CA GLN A 104 3.73 -17.28 -12.71
C GLN A 104 3.59 -17.82 -14.14
N SER A 105 4.07 -19.04 -14.39
CA SER A 105 3.97 -19.71 -15.71
C SER A 105 2.53 -19.84 -16.19
N GLY A 106 1.56 -19.86 -15.26
CA GLY A 106 0.11 -19.89 -15.56
C GLY A 106 -0.47 -18.56 -16.07
N GLU A 107 0.26 -17.44 -16.03
CA GLU A 107 -0.19 -16.17 -16.63
C GLU A 107 -0.28 -16.24 -18.17
N ASN A 108 0.46 -17.16 -18.82
CA ASN A 108 0.32 -17.47 -20.22
C ASN A 108 -0.68 -18.59 -20.44
N VAL A 109 -1.77 -18.33 -21.18
CA VAL A 109 -2.85 -19.29 -21.47
C VAL A 109 -2.30 -20.61 -22.03
N LEU A 110 -1.26 -20.59 -22.86
CA LEU A 110 -0.61 -21.79 -23.40
C LEU A 110 0.09 -22.59 -22.29
N ASN A 111 0.74 -21.93 -21.36
CA ASN A 111 1.42 -22.57 -20.23
C ASN A 111 0.40 -23.11 -19.21
N ALA A 112 -0.70 -22.40 -19.00
CA ALA A 112 -1.79 -22.86 -18.12
C ALA A 112 -2.41 -24.18 -18.58
N LEU A 113 -2.47 -24.43 -19.90
CA LEU A 113 -2.98 -25.68 -20.46
C LEU A 113 -2.02 -26.87 -20.29
N PHE A 114 -0.70 -26.63 -20.16
CA PHE A 114 0.33 -27.67 -20.14
C PHE A 114 1.01 -27.87 -18.79
N LEU A 115 0.90 -26.93 -17.83
CA LEU A 115 1.73 -26.89 -16.63
C LEU A 115 0.95 -26.99 -15.31
N PHE A 116 -0.23 -27.64 -15.29
CA PHE A 116 -0.91 -28.00 -14.04
C PHE A 116 -0.14 -29.11 -13.29
N SER A 117 1.12 -28.86 -12.95
CA SER A 117 1.86 -29.74 -12.04
C SER A 117 2.27 -28.95 -10.80
N ASN A 118 1.61 -29.21 -9.67
CA ASN A 118 1.99 -28.73 -8.33
C ASN A 118 3.41 -29.21 -7.92
N ARG A 119 4.19 -29.78 -8.83
CA ARG A 119 5.53 -30.32 -8.63
C ARG A 119 6.60 -29.59 -9.44
N SER A 120 6.27 -28.51 -10.18
CA SER A 120 7.30 -27.75 -10.89
C SER A 120 8.25 -27.06 -9.90
N PRO A 121 9.57 -27.01 -10.19
CA PRO A 121 10.51 -26.26 -9.34
C PRO A 121 10.11 -24.79 -9.12
N GLU A 122 9.50 -24.20 -10.13
CA GLU A 122 8.96 -22.84 -10.05
C GLU A 122 7.85 -22.72 -9.00
N TYR A 123 6.88 -23.65 -9.00
CA TYR A 123 5.81 -23.65 -7.99
C TYR A 123 6.36 -23.84 -6.58
N GLN A 124 7.34 -24.72 -6.40
CA GLN A 124 7.97 -24.93 -5.10
C GLN A 124 8.66 -23.64 -4.59
N LEU A 125 9.36 -22.92 -5.47
CA LEU A 125 9.96 -21.64 -5.11
C LEU A 125 8.90 -20.60 -4.73
N GLN A 126 7.79 -20.52 -5.49
CA GLN A 126 6.68 -19.61 -5.16
C GLN A 126 6.05 -19.95 -3.81
N LEU A 127 5.93 -21.24 -3.49
CA LEU A 127 5.42 -21.74 -2.23
C LEU A 127 6.33 -21.33 -1.06
N GLU A 128 7.63 -21.64 -1.14
CA GLU A 128 8.63 -21.29 -0.12
C GLU A 128 8.64 -19.77 0.17
N VAL A 129 8.61 -18.94 -0.88
CA VAL A 129 8.56 -17.48 -0.70
C VAL A 129 7.25 -17.05 -0.04
N SER A 130 6.12 -17.66 -0.40
CA SER A 130 4.83 -17.33 0.19
C SER A 130 4.75 -17.74 1.66
N GLU A 131 5.28 -18.90 2.02
CA GLU A 131 5.39 -19.37 3.41
C GLU A 131 6.29 -18.42 4.23
N SER A 132 7.44 -18.02 3.71
CA SER A 132 8.33 -17.05 4.35
C SER A 132 7.66 -15.69 4.58
N LEU A 133 6.81 -15.24 3.65
CA LEU A 133 6.02 -14.01 3.83
C LEU A 133 4.96 -14.17 4.92
N LEU A 134 4.32 -15.34 5.03
CA LEU A 134 3.38 -15.62 6.11
C LEU A 134 4.07 -15.67 7.46
N GLU A 135 5.24 -16.27 7.55
CA GLU A 135 6.09 -16.24 8.74
C GLU A 135 6.46 -14.79 9.10
N PHE A 136 6.91 -14.01 8.14
CA PHE A 136 7.27 -12.60 8.33
C PHE A 136 6.13 -11.76 8.91
N VAL A 137 4.88 -11.99 8.48
CA VAL A 137 3.72 -11.29 9.05
C VAL A 137 3.11 -12.02 10.25
N GLY A 138 3.64 -13.21 10.63
CA GLY A 138 3.22 -14.06 11.74
C GLY A 138 1.81 -14.61 11.56
N LEU A 139 1.60 -15.25 10.41
CA LEU A 139 0.41 -16.00 10.01
C LEU A 139 0.77 -17.42 9.56
N GLU A 140 1.97 -17.91 9.91
CA GLU A 140 2.46 -19.25 9.56
C GLU A 140 1.55 -20.37 10.04
N ASP A 141 0.99 -20.24 11.26
CA ASP A 141 0.05 -21.21 11.82
C ASP A 141 -1.32 -21.22 11.15
N LYS A 142 -1.61 -20.21 10.31
CA LYS A 142 -2.92 -19.97 9.67
C LYS A 142 -2.94 -20.28 8.19
N GLN A 143 -1.82 -20.72 7.61
CA GLN A 143 -1.66 -20.85 6.16
C GLN A 143 -2.72 -21.75 5.49
N ALA A 144 -3.21 -22.77 6.18
CA ALA A 144 -4.24 -23.68 5.68
C ALA A 144 -5.68 -23.23 5.99
N GLU A 145 -5.87 -22.18 6.80
CA GLU A 145 -7.19 -21.65 7.10
C GLU A 145 -7.74 -20.81 5.95
N LEU A 146 -9.07 -20.77 5.78
CA LEU A 146 -9.71 -19.84 4.84
C LEU A 146 -9.53 -18.40 5.32
N ALA A 147 -9.28 -17.47 4.39
CA ALA A 147 -9.07 -16.08 4.73
C ALA A 147 -10.26 -15.42 5.44
N GLU A 148 -11.50 -15.92 5.23
CA GLU A 148 -12.69 -15.46 5.94
C GLU A 148 -12.72 -15.81 7.43
N ASN A 149 -11.97 -16.82 7.86
CA ASN A 149 -11.90 -17.26 9.26
C ASN A 149 -10.91 -16.43 10.09
N LEU A 150 -10.09 -15.61 9.45
CA LEU A 150 -9.16 -14.72 10.12
C LEU A 150 -9.88 -13.57 10.82
N SER A 151 -9.37 -13.13 11.98
CA SER A 151 -9.78 -11.86 12.57
C SER A 151 -9.47 -10.69 11.61
N TYR A 152 -10.16 -9.56 11.78
CA TYR A 152 -9.96 -8.38 10.92
C TYR A 152 -8.50 -7.91 10.89
N GLY A 153 -7.82 -7.88 12.06
CA GLY A 153 -6.39 -7.53 12.13
C GLY A 153 -5.50 -8.53 11.38
N GLN A 154 -5.79 -9.84 11.48
CA GLN A 154 -5.09 -10.86 10.70
C GLN A 154 -5.33 -10.72 9.20
N GLN A 155 -6.55 -10.37 8.79
CA GLN A 155 -6.84 -10.07 7.38
C GLN A 155 -6.05 -8.85 6.87
N LYS A 156 -5.85 -7.82 7.71
CA LYS A 156 -4.97 -6.67 7.38
C LYS A 156 -3.53 -7.15 7.18
N LEU A 157 -2.97 -7.98 8.07
CA LEU A 157 -1.64 -8.56 7.88
C LEU A 157 -1.55 -9.41 6.62
N LEU A 158 -2.56 -10.23 6.34
CA LEU A 158 -2.61 -11.01 5.10
C LEU A 158 -2.61 -10.10 3.86
N SER A 159 -3.34 -8.98 3.89
CA SER A 159 -3.35 -8.03 2.77
C SER A 159 -1.97 -7.41 2.53
N VAL A 160 -1.20 -7.16 3.59
CA VAL A 160 0.19 -6.70 3.48
C VAL A 160 1.07 -7.80 2.88
N ALA A 161 0.94 -9.07 3.34
CA ALA A 161 1.68 -10.20 2.78
C ALA A 161 1.38 -10.39 1.27
N CYS A 162 0.11 -10.29 0.85
CA CYS A 162 -0.26 -10.35 -0.56
C CYS A 162 0.38 -9.22 -1.39
N CYS A 163 0.47 -8.01 -0.85
CA CYS A 163 1.17 -6.91 -1.52
C CYS A 163 2.68 -7.16 -1.61
N LEU A 164 3.29 -7.70 -0.56
CA LEU A 164 4.72 -8.04 -0.52
C LEU A 164 5.07 -9.19 -1.46
N ALA A 165 4.13 -10.09 -1.74
CA ALA A 165 4.30 -11.20 -2.66
C ALA A 165 4.71 -10.75 -4.08
N ALA A 166 4.32 -9.55 -4.49
CA ALA A 166 4.75 -8.94 -5.75
C ALA A 166 6.16 -8.30 -5.69
N GLU A 167 6.90 -8.44 -4.59
CA GLU A 167 8.25 -7.90 -4.35
C GLU A 167 8.38 -6.38 -4.63
N PRO A 168 7.44 -5.54 -4.13
CA PRO A 168 7.45 -4.13 -4.44
C PRO A 168 8.68 -3.41 -3.87
N LYS A 169 9.04 -2.28 -4.49
CA LYS A 169 9.96 -1.29 -3.92
C LYS A 169 9.21 -0.18 -3.21
N VAL A 170 7.98 0.10 -3.65
CA VAL A 170 7.09 1.10 -3.05
C VAL A 170 5.78 0.41 -2.65
N LEU A 171 5.43 0.55 -1.37
CA LEU A 171 4.21 -0.01 -0.79
C LEU A 171 3.27 1.12 -0.37
N LEU A 172 2.08 1.17 -0.95
CA LEU A 172 1.02 2.10 -0.58
C LEU A 172 0.06 1.39 0.38
N LEU A 173 -0.15 1.96 1.56
CA LEU A 173 -1.02 1.41 2.59
C LEU A 173 -2.21 2.34 2.85
N ASP A 174 -3.40 1.85 2.64
CA ASP A 174 -4.65 2.62 2.81
C ASP A 174 -5.32 2.23 4.13
N GLU A 175 -5.18 3.10 5.15
CA GLU A 175 -5.68 2.92 6.51
C GLU A 175 -5.32 1.55 7.12
N PRO A 176 -4.03 1.22 7.21
CA PRO A 176 -3.60 -0.12 7.64
C PRO A 176 -3.97 -0.46 9.08
N VAL A 177 -4.17 0.52 9.97
CA VAL A 177 -4.50 0.28 11.40
C VAL A 177 -5.95 0.57 11.75
N SER A 178 -6.77 1.08 10.82
CA SER A 178 -8.18 1.36 11.06
C SER A 178 -8.95 0.10 11.49
N GLY A 179 -9.63 0.17 12.64
CA GLY A 179 -10.42 -0.95 13.20
C GLY A 179 -9.59 -2.12 13.75
N VAL A 180 -8.30 -1.91 13.99
CA VAL A 180 -7.36 -2.94 14.47
C VAL A 180 -7.09 -2.78 15.95
N GLN A 181 -6.95 -3.88 16.69
CA GLN A 181 -6.63 -3.87 18.12
C GLN A 181 -5.18 -3.39 18.37
N PRO A 182 -4.88 -2.74 19.52
CA PRO A 182 -3.56 -2.15 19.81
C PRO A 182 -2.38 -3.11 19.68
N GLU A 183 -2.55 -4.37 20.09
CA GLU A 183 -1.52 -5.40 19.97
C GLU A 183 -1.12 -5.63 18.50
N MET A 184 -2.12 -5.72 17.64
CA MET A 184 -1.92 -5.92 16.20
C MET A 184 -1.32 -4.67 15.52
N ILE A 185 -1.65 -3.46 16.01
CA ILE A 185 -1.01 -2.21 15.56
C ILE A 185 0.49 -2.24 15.86
N ASN A 186 0.89 -2.71 17.06
CA ASN A 186 2.30 -2.84 17.40
C ASN A 186 3.03 -3.84 16.50
N LYS A 187 2.39 -4.97 16.18
CA LYS A 187 2.94 -5.97 15.26
C LYS A 187 3.13 -5.38 13.87
N LEU A 188 2.11 -4.72 13.32
CA LEU A 188 2.19 -4.05 12.01
C LEU A 188 3.27 -2.96 12.00
N THR A 189 3.37 -2.15 13.07
CA THR A 189 4.43 -1.15 13.24
C THR A 189 5.82 -1.78 13.11
N SER A 190 6.05 -2.91 13.76
CA SER A 190 7.32 -3.62 13.71
C SER A 190 7.64 -4.13 12.30
N ILE A 191 6.65 -4.71 11.63
CA ILE A 191 6.75 -5.18 10.24
C ILE A 191 7.13 -4.02 9.31
N LEU A 192 6.41 -2.88 9.37
CA LEU A 192 6.67 -1.74 8.49
C LEU A 192 8.05 -1.12 8.74
N LYS A 193 8.49 -1.01 9.99
CA LYS A 193 9.85 -0.57 10.32
C LYS A 193 10.92 -1.53 9.80
N GLU A 194 10.68 -2.83 9.87
CA GLU A 194 11.61 -3.82 9.33
C GLU A 194 11.70 -3.75 7.80
N LEU A 195 10.58 -3.59 7.10
CA LEU A 195 10.54 -3.40 5.65
C LEU A 195 11.38 -2.20 5.20
N VAL A 196 11.32 -1.11 5.93
CA VAL A 196 12.11 0.11 5.62
C VAL A 196 13.57 -0.08 6.01
N ASN A 197 13.86 -0.45 7.27
CA ASN A 197 15.21 -0.45 7.80
C ASN A 197 16.10 -1.56 7.23
N LYS A 198 15.55 -2.78 7.07
CA LYS A 198 16.31 -3.94 6.59
C LYS A 198 16.17 -4.19 5.10
N GLN A 199 14.96 -3.97 4.53
CA GLN A 199 14.69 -4.29 3.13
C GLN A 199 14.69 -3.04 2.23
N GLN A 200 14.92 -1.85 2.77
CA GLN A 200 14.97 -0.57 2.05
C GLN A 200 13.73 -0.31 1.18
N LYS A 201 12.57 -0.81 1.64
CA LYS A 201 11.29 -0.51 1.00
C LYS A 201 10.90 0.94 1.28
N THR A 202 10.23 1.57 0.34
CA THR A 202 9.60 2.88 0.53
C THR A 202 8.13 2.67 0.85
N ILE A 203 7.63 3.29 1.91
CA ILE A 203 6.24 3.15 2.33
C ILE A 203 5.55 4.50 2.25
N TRP A 204 4.39 4.54 1.61
CA TRP A 204 3.49 5.67 1.62
C TRP A 204 2.14 5.23 2.16
N LEU A 205 1.71 5.82 3.26
CA LEU A 205 0.47 5.41 3.90
C LEU A 205 -0.52 6.58 4.04
N ILE A 206 -1.80 6.26 3.97
CA ILE A 206 -2.90 7.13 4.37
C ILE A 206 -3.36 6.65 5.74
N GLU A 207 -3.48 7.56 6.69
CA GLU A 207 -3.99 7.28 8.03
C GLU A 207 -4.70 8.49 8.63
N HIS A 208 -5.53 8.20 9.62
CA HIS A 208 -6.18 9.22 10.45
C HIS A 208 -5.86 9.04 11.95
N ASP A 209 -5.19 7.95 12.33
CA ASP A 209 -4.65 7.74 13.68
C ASP A 209 -3.32 8.52 13.81
N ILE A 210 -3.40 9.69 14.45
CA ILE A 210 -2.26 10.60 14.58
C ILE A 210 -1.15 9.97 15.43
N ASP A 211 -1.48 9.25 16.50
CA ASP A 211 -0.48 8.61 17.36
C ASP A 211 0.33 7.56 16.60
N PHE A 212 -0.33 6.77 15.79
CA PHE A 212 0.34 5.83 14.89
C PHE A 212 1.22 6.55 13.87
N VAL A 213 0.70 7.59 13.21
CA VAL A 213 1.43 8.39 12.22
C VAL A 213 2.70 9.00 12.82
N LEU A 214 2.60 9.65 13.98
CA LEU A 214 3.75 10.27 14.66
C LEU A 214 4.79 9.24 15.11
N LYS A 215 4.37 8.02 15.45
CA LYS A 215 5.24 6.93 15.91
C LYS A 215 6.04 6.27 14.78
N ILE A 216 5.50 6.25 13.55
CA ILE A 216 6.06 5.43 12.47
C ILE A 216 6.70 6.25 11.35
N SER A 217 6.25 7.48 11.11
CA SER A 217 6.59 8.25 9.91
C SER A 217 7.95 8.92 10.01
N ASP A 218 8.67 8.98 8.91
CA ASP A 218 9.81 9.88 8.71
C ASP A 218 9.33 11.27 8.26
N THR A 219 8.21 11.31 7.52
CA THR A 219 7.63 12.55 6.98
C THR A 219 6.11 12.46 6.99
N VAL A 220 5.46 13.56 7.32
CA VAL A 220 3.99 13.69 7.31
C VAL A 220 3.57 14.78 6.34
N ILE A 221 2.64 14.45 5.47
CA ILE A 221 1.97 15.35 4.54
C ILE A 221 0.55 15.54 5.03
N VAL A 222 0.17 16.78 5.17
CA VAL A 222 -1.20 17.16 5.53
C VAL A 222 -1.90 17.65 4.29
N MET A 223 -3.04 17.07 3.98
CA MET A 223 -3.84 17.39 2.81
C MET A 223 -5.24 17.81 3.23
N ASP A 224 -5.72 18.92 2.66
CA ASP A 224 -7.09 19.40 2.84
C ASP A 224 -7.61 19.96 1.53
N ASP A 225 -8.89 19.76 1.26
CA ASP A 225 -9.62 20.25 0.08
C ASP A 225 -8.80 20.12 -1.24
N GLY A 226 -8.16 18.96 -1.43
CA GLY A 226 -7.41 18.64 -2.65
C GLY A 226 -5.99 19.19 -2.73
N VAL A 227 -5.49 19.96 -1.75
CA VAL A 227 -4.15 20.56 -1.75
C VAL A 227 -3.28 20.07 -0.58
N ILE A 228 -1.97 20.09 -0.76
CA ILE A 228 -1.01 19.90 0.35
C ILE A 228 -0.95 21.18 1.17
N ILE A 229 -1.31 21.09 2.46
CA ILE A 229 -1.24 22.20 3.41
C ILE A 229 0.16 22.31 3.99
N THR A 230 0.76 21.16 4.33
CA THR A 230 2.13 21.11 4.85
C THR A 230 2.79 19.78 4.58
N HIS A 231 4.11 19.78 4.56
CA HIS A 231 4.97 18.62 4.37
C HIS A 231 6.14 18.77 5.35
N SER A 232 6.14 18.01 6.44
CA SER A 232 7.01 18.26 7.59
C SER A 232 7.43 16.99 8.33
N ASP A 233 8.41 17.14 9.20
CA ASP A 233 8.78 16.12 10.20
C ASP A 233 7.61 15.89 11.18
N PRO A 234 7.36 14.67 11.63
CA PRO A 234 6.32 14.36 12.62
C PRO A 234 6.34 15.24 13.86
N LYS A 235 7.53 15.63 14.35
CA LYS A 235 7.68 16.50 15.53
C LYS A 235 7.11 17.90 15.31
N VAL A 236 7.23 18.41 14.07
CA VAL A 236 6.66 19.72 13.71
C VAL A 236 5.13 19.64 13.71
N ILE A 237 4.58 18.55 13.18
CA ILE A 237 3.13 18.31 13.21
C ILE A 237 2.63 18.23 14.64
N GLN A 238 3.32 17.46 15.50
CA GLN A 238 2.95 17.29 16.92
C GLN A 238 2.94 18.63 17.70
N SER A 239 3.83 19.56 17.36
CA SER A 239 3.90 20.87 18.03
C SER A 239 2.91 21.91 17.50
N ASN A 240 2.21 21.64 16.42
CA ASN A 240 1.28 22.58 15.78
C ASN A 240 -0.18 22.23 16.14
N SER A 241 -0.69 22.89 17.21
CA SER A 241 -2.06 22.68 17.69
C SER A 241 -3.12 22.96 16.62
N ALA A 242 -2.92 23.95 15.75
CA ALA A 242 -3.86 24.29 14.70
C ALA A 242 -4.03 23.16 13.67
N ILE A 243 -2.92 22.47 13.34
CA ILE A 243 -3.00 21.28 12.48
C ILE A 243 -3.74 20.15 13.20
N LEU A 244 -3.41 19.88 14.46
CA LEU A 244 -4.04 18.80 15.23
C LEU A 244 -5.54 19.05 15.44
N GLU A 245 -5.95 20.27 15.79
CA GLU A 245 -7.36 20.64 15.97
C GLU A 245 -8.17 20.50 14.68
N ALA A 246 -7.62 20.90 13.54
CA ALA A 246 -8.29 20.74 12.23
C ALA A 246 -8.54 19.27 11.83
N TYR A 247 -7.80 18.32 12.44
CA TYR A 247 -7.90 16.89 12.14
C TYR A 247 -8.55 16.05 13.24
N LEU A 248 -8.71 16.62 14.47
CA LEU A 248 -9.38 15.96 15.59
C LEU A 248 -10.88 16.33 15.68
N SER A 249 -11.33 17.28 14.86
CA SER A 249 -12.74 17.67 14.71
C SER A 249 -13.38 16.92 13.56
#